data_99ffd046b10c2432646499dbb46ee597
#
_entry.id   99ffd046b10c2432646499dbb46ee597
#
_cell.length_a   1.000
_cell.length_b   1.000
_cell.length_c   1.000
_cell.angle_alpha   90.00
_cell.angle_beta   90.00
_cell.angle_gamma   90.00
#
_symmetry.space_group_name_H-M   'P 1'
#
loop_
_entity.id
_entity.type
_entity.pdbx_description
1 polymer ?
#
loop_
_entity_poly.entity_id
_entity_poly.type
_entity_poly.pdbx_seq_one_letter_code
_entity_poly.pdbx_strand_id
1 'polypeptide(L)'
;MTSDKLDIKLRRTEISDLDSLFLFQLDKEASYLAAFMPKESTNKSAYLIKYSKLLSDPTINNQTIIIDNVIVGSIAKFVMEGKAEITYWIDRNFWGQGIATKALTLFLDNETTRPLFGRTAFDNFRSQKVLEKCGFVKIGSDKGFANARQAEIEEFIFKLT
;
A
#
# COMPACT_ATOMS: atom_id res chain seq x y z
N MET A 1 -5.62 29.90 -5.50
CA MET A 1 -6.29 29.05 -5.41
C MET A 1 -5.69 27.93 -5.31
N THR A 2 -6.04 27.22 -4.81
CA THR A 2 -5.32 26.12 -4.69
C THR A 2 -6.05 25.04 -5.23
N SER A 3 -6.09 25.08 -6.49
CA SER A 3 -6.53 23.94 -7.21
C SER A 3 -5.76 22.73 -6.87
N ASP A 4 -4.71 22.90 -6.05
CA ASP A 4 -3.88 21.78 -5.72
C ASP A 4 -4.42 20.92 -4.59
N LYS A 5 -5.52 21.32 -3.98
CA LYS A 5 -6.08 20.49 -2.92
C LYS A 5 -6.96 19.42 -3.53
N LEU A 6 -6.41 18.25 -3.61
CA LEU A 6 -7.18 17.08 -4.03
C LEU A 6 -8.12 16.66 -2.90
N ASP A 7 -9.37 16.38 -3.24
CA ASP A 7 -10.36 15.89 -2.29
C ASP A 7 -10.23 14.36 -2.19
N ILE A 8 -9.35 13.92 -1.31
CA ILE A 8 -9.06 12.50 -1.13
C ILE A 8 -10.00 11.93 -0.09
N LYS A 9 -10.66 10.85 -0.44
CA LYS A 9 -11.56 10.12 0.45
C LYS A 9 -11.14 8.66 0.54
N LEU A 10 -11.37 8.08 1.70
CA LEU A 10 -11.18 6.65 1.93
C LEU A 10 -12.55 6.03 2.20
N ARG A 11 -12.79 4.87 1.64
CA ARG A 11 -13.94 4.06 2.01
C ARG A 11 -13.54 2.61 2.03
N ARG A 12 -14.33 1.78 2.69
CA ARG A 12 -14.06 0.35 2.72
C ARG A 12 -14.00 -0.21 1.29
N THR A 13 -13.01 -1.06 1.02
CA THR A 13 -12.85 -1.69 -0.28
C THR A 13 -13.97 -2.70 -0.51
N GLU A 14 -14.57 -2.66 -1.69
CA GLU A 14 -15.62 -3.57 -2.12
C GLU A 14 -15.06 -4.51 -3.20
N ILE A 15 -15.72 -5.65 -3.39
CA ILE A 15 -15.31 -6.61 -4.41
C ILE A 15 -15.27 -5.95 -5.79
N SER A 16 -16.22 -5.06 -6.08
CA SER A 16 -16.25 -4.34 -7.36
C SER A 16 -15.05 -3.43 -7.61
N ASP A 17 -14.27 -3.10 -6.56
CA ASP A 17 -13.07 -2.28 -6.72
C ASP A 17 -11.88 -3.09 -7.22
N LEU A 18 -11.92 -4.40 -7.05
CA LEU A 18 -10.75 -5.26 -7.25
C LEU A 18 -10.24 -5.25 -8.69
N ASP A 19 -11.12 -5.09 -9.67
CA ASP A 19 -10.69 -5.01 -11.08
C ASP A 19 -9.75 -3.84 -11.31
N SER A 20 -10.12 -2.66 -10.81
CA SER A 20 -9.28 -1.46 -10.94
C SER A 20 -7.98 -1.60 -10.17
N LEU A 21 -8.06 -2.10 -8.94
CA LEU A 21 -6.87 -2.26 -8.09
C LEU A 21 -5.90 -3.28 -8.68
N PHE A 22 -6.42 -4.35 -9.30
CA PHE A 22 -5.58 -5.32 -9.99
C PHE A 22 -4.84 -4.67 -11.17
N LEU A 23 -5.53 -3.84 -11.96
CA LEU A 23 -4.90 -3.17 -13.09
C LEU A 23 -3.72 -2.29 -12.67
N PHE A 24 -3.83 -1.62 -11.52
CA PHE A 24 -2.74 -0.76 -11.05
C PHE A 24 -1.45 -1.54 -10.81
N GLN A 25 -1.54 -2.77 -10.30
CA GLN A 25 -0.34 -3.56 -10.02
C GLN A 25 0.26 -4.23 -11.26
N LEU A 26 -0.40 -4.15 -12.41
CA LEU A 26 0.18 -4.62 -13.66
C LEU A 26 1.22 -3.65 -14.21
N ASP A 27 1.28 -2.44 -13.70
CA ASP A 27 2.31 -1.47 -14.08
C ASP A 27 3.67 -1.99 -13.66
N LYS A 28 4.55 -2.19 -14.65
CA LYS A 28 5.86 -2.80 -14.40
C LYS A 28 6.77 -1.94 -13.54
N GLU A 29 6.73 -0.63 -13.71
CA GLU A 29 7.56 0.26 -12.89
C GLU A 29 7.10 0.26 -11.44
N ALA A 30 5.79 0.33 -11.20
CA ALA A 30 5.24 0.28 -9.86
C ALA A 30 5.57 -1.06 -9.19
N SER A 31 5.41 -2.17 -9.90
CA SER A 31 5.74 -3.49 -9.37
C SER A 31 7.23 -3.64 -9.07
N TYR A 32 8.08 -3.08 -9.94
CA TYR A 32 9.52 -3.09 -9.73
C TYR A 32 9.89 -2.35 -8.44
N LEU A 33 9.32 -1.18 -8.20
CA LEU A 33 9.57 -0.41 -6.99
C LEU A 33 9.02 -1.09 -5.74
N ALA A 34 7.86 -1.71 -5.83
CA ALA A 34 7.29 -2.46 -4.72
C ALA A 34 8.11 -3.72 -4.41
N ALA A 35 8.73 -4.30 -5.44
CA ALA A 35 9.70 -5.39 -5.37
C ALA A 35 9.13 -6.72 -4.89
N PHE A 36 8.56 -6.78 -3.69
CA PHE A 36 8.12 -8.02 -3.05
C PHE A 36 6.70 -8.38 -3.47
N MET A 37 6.51 -8.54 -4.77
CA MET A 37 5.22 -8.92 -5.35
C MET A 37 4.96 -10.41 -5.22
N PRO A 38 3.67 -10.83 -5.20
CA PRO A 38 3.34 -12.25 -5.28
C PRO A 38 3.91 -12.88 -6.56
N LYS A 39 4.18 -14.17 -6.50
CA LYS A 39 4.74 -14.90 -7.63
C LYS A 39 3.86 -14.82 -8.88
N GLU A 40 2.54 -14.82 -8.69
CA GLU A 40 1.57 -14.77 -9.78
C GLU A 40 0.87 -13.42 -9.85
N SER A 41 1.64 -12.33 -9.73
CA SER A 41 1.08 -10.98 -9.65
C SER A 41 0.30 -10.54 -10.88
N THR A 42 0.48 -11.20 -12.03
CA THR A 42 -0.25 -10.90 -13.25
C THR A 42 -1.46 -11.80 -13.47
N ASN A 43 -1.70 -12.75 -12.57
CA ASN A 43 -2.83 -13.68 -12.69
C ASN A 43 -4.07 -13.08 -12.02
N LYS A 44 -5.00 -12.59 -12.82
CA LYS A 44 -6.21 -11.93 -12.31
C LYS A 44 -7.08 -12.88 -11.46
N SER A 45 -7.25 -14.13 -11.89
CA SER A 45 -8.05 -15.09 -11.14
C SER A 45 -7.48 -15.34 -9.74
N ALA A 46 -6.16 -15.52 -9.66
CA ALA A 46 -5.48 -15.70 -8.37
C ALA A 46 -5.64 -14.46 -7.49
N TYR A 47 -5.52 -13.27 -8.07
CA TYR A 47 -5.71 -12.01 -7.36
C TYR A 47 -7.12 -11.89 -6.79
N LEU A 48 -8.15 -12.14 -7.60
CA LEU A 48 -9.53 -12.02 -7.18
C LEU A 48 -9.89 -13.02 -6.08
N ILE A 49 -9.40 -14.24 -6.17
CA ILE A 49 -9.61 -15.24 -5.12
C ILE A 49 -8.98 -14.80 -3.81
N LYS A 50 -7.72 -14.37 -3.86
CA LYS A 50 -6.98 -13.93 -2.68
C LYS A 50 -7.66 -12.74 -2.00
N TYR A 51 -7.94 -11.69 -2.77
CA TYR A 51 -8.49 -10.46 -2.19
C TYR A 51 -9.94 -10.59 -1.76
N SER A 52 -10.73 -11.44 -2.42
CA SER A 52 -12.09 -11.73 -1.94
C SER A 52 -12.05 -12.33 -0.53
N LYS A 53 -11.07 -13.20 -0.25
CA LYS A 53 -10.88 -13.75 1.09
C LYS A 53 -10.40 -12.69 2.07
N LEU A 54 -9.44 -11.85 1.67
CA LEU A 54 -8.91 -10.80 2.53
C LEU A 54 -9.99 -9.79 2.93
N LEU A 55 -10.90 -9.47 2.02
CA LEU A 55 -11.99 -8.54 2.31
C LEU A 55 -12.99 -9.07 3.34
N SER A 56 -13.05 -10.38 3.51
CA SER A 56 -13.93 -10.99 4.52
C SER A 56 -13.24 -11.21 5.86
N ASP A 57 -11.95 -10.94 5.97
CA ASP A 57 -11.17 -11.11 7.21
C ASP A 57 -11.36 -9.89 8.12
N PRO A 58 -11.95 -10.06 9.31
CA PRO A 58 -12.23 -8.93 10.20
C PRO A 58 -10.97 -8.29 10.80
N THR A 59 -9.80 -8.95 10.72
CA THR A 59 -8.55 -8.39 11.22
C THR A 59 -7.90 -7.43 10.23
N ILE A 60 -8.39 -7.40 8.98
CA ILE A 60 -7.85 -6.58 7.92
C ILE A 60 -8.74 -5.36 7.71
N ASN A 61 -8.14 -4.18 7.74
CA ASN A 61 -8.80 -2.93 7.42
C ASN A 61 -8.34 -2.49 6.03
N ASN A 62 -9.14 -2.77 5.02
CA ASN A 62 -8.80 -2.50 3.63
C ASN A 62 -9.67 -1.36 3.10
N GLN A 63 -9.03 -0.26 2.69
CA GLN A 63 -9.71 0.95 2.24
C GLN A 63 -9.31 1.29 0.80
N THR A 64 -10.26 1.77 0.03
CA THR A 64 -10.03 2.25 -1.33
C THR A 64 -9.86 3.77 -1.30
N ILE A 65 -8.86 4.26 -2.02
CA ILE A 65 -8.56 5.70 -2.11
C ILE A 65 -9.29 6.26 -3.33
N ILE A 66 -10.12 7.29 -3.09
CA ILE A 66 -10.98 7.89 -4.11
C ILE A 66 -10.68 9.38 -4.25
N ILE A 67 -10.56 9.86 -5.49
CA ILE A 67 -10.47 11.28 -5.80
C ILE A 67 -11.52 11.58 -6.87
N ASP A 68 -12.45 12.48 -6.59
CA ASP A 68 -13.53 12.87 -7.53
C ASP A 68 -14.27 11.66 -8.10
N ASN A 69 -14.63 10.72 -7.24
CA ASN A 69 -15.31 9.47 -7.59
C ASN A 69 -14.49 8.50 -8.44
N VAL A 70 -13.18 8.73 -8.56
CA VAL A 70 -12.27 7.85 -9.30
C VAL A 70 -11.41 7.07 -8.32
N ILE A 71 -11.30 5.75 -8.51
CA ILE A 71 -10.42 4.91 -7.71
C ILE A 71 -8.98 5.18 -8.15
N VAL A 72 -8.13 5.60 -7.20
CA VAL A 72 -6.73 5.90 -7.49
C VAL A 72 -5.75 5.03 -6.72
N GLY A 73 -6.24 4.18 -5.84
CA GLY A 73 -5.38 3.28 -5.08
C GLY A 73 -6.08 2.61 -3.92
N SER A 74 -5.28 2.01 -3.06
CA SER A 74 -5.78 1.34 -1.86
C SER A 74 -4.77 1.48 -0.73
N ILE A 75 -5.25 1.32 0.50
CA ILE A 75 -4.43 1.34 1.70
C ILE A 75 -5.05 0.35 2.70
N ALA A 76 -4.20 -0.42 3.38
CA ALA A 76 -4.70 -1.47 4.25
C ALA A 76 -3.79 -1.70 5.46
N LYS A 77 -4.42 -2.12 6.57
CA LYS A 77 -3.72 -2.68 7.72
C LYS A 77 -4.04 -4.18 7.73
N PHE A 78 -3.02 -5.00 7.90
CA PHE A 78 -3.16 -6.44 8.04
C PHE A 78 -2.23 -6.92 9.16
N VAL A 79 -2.41 -8.17 9.59
CA VAL A 79 -1.57 -8.74 10.63
C VAL A 79 -0.72 -9.85 10.02
N MET A 80 0.58 -9.78 10.25
CA MET A 80 1.53 -10.79 9.79
C MET A 80 2.47 -11.14 10.95
N GLU A 81 2.54 -12.42 11.29
CA GLU A 81 3.37 -12.90 12.38
C GLU A 81 3.12 -12.15 13.70
N GLY A 82 1.86 -11.87 13.99
CA GLY A 82 1.45 -11.16 15.21
C GLY A 82 1.69 -9.66 15.21
N LYS A 83 2.14 -9.09 14.10
CA LYS A 83 2.40 -7.66 14.00
C LYS A 83 1.47 -7.01 12.99
N ALA A 84 0.93 -5.85 13.34
CA ALA A 84 0.09 -5.07 12.44
C ALA A 84 0.97 -4.32 11.46
N GLU A 85 0.71 -4.49 10.17
CA GLU A 85 1.47 -3.86 9.09
C GLU A 85 0.56 -3.03 8.21
N ILE A 86 1.14 -1.97 7.61
CA ILE A 86 0.45 -1.09 6.68
C ILE A 86 0.99 -1.32 5.28
N THR A 87 0.10 -1.29 4.30
CA THR A 87 0.50 -1.33 2.89
C THR A 87 -0.38 -0.37 2.10
N TYR A 88 0.11 0.17 1.00
CA TYR A 88 -0.68 1.03 0.13
C TYR A 88 -0.14 0.96 -1.29
N TRP A 89 -1.02 1.30 -2.23
CA TRP A 89 -0.69 1.32 -3.66
C TRP A 89 -1.43 2.48 -4.30
N ILE A 90 -0.70 3.29 -5.07
CA ILE A 90 -1.26 4.43 -5.81
C ILE A 90 -1.06 4.18 -7.31
N ASP A 91 -2.12 4.42 -8.08
CA ASP A 91 -2.03 4.39 -9.53
C ASP A 91 -0.91 5.33 -9.99
N ARG A 92 -0.02 4.84 -10.84
CA ARG A 92 1.14 5.62 -11.28
C ARG A 92 0.77 6.97 -11.88
N ASN A 93 -0.38 7.07 -12.52
CA ASN A 93 -0.86 8.32 -13.11
C ASN A 93 -1.08 9.43 -12.07
N PHE A 94 -1.13 9.06 -10.80
CA PHE A 94 -1.36 10.01 -9.70
C PHE A 94 -0.13 10.20 -8.81
N TRP A 95 1.03 9.68 -9.21
CA TRP A 95 2.26 9.85 -8.44
C TRP A 95 2.72 11.31 -8.45
N GLY A 96 3.47 11.70 -7.44
CA GLY A 96 4.05 13.05 -7.36
C GLY A 96 3.10 14.12 -6.89
N GLN A 97 1.93 13.76 -6.37
CA GLN A 97 0.90 14.72 -5.92
C GLN A 97 0.63 14.63 -4.42
N GLY A 98 1.42 13.89 -3.68
CA GLY A 98 1.27 13.77 -2.22
C GLY A 98 0.09 12.91 -1.78
N ILE A 99 -0.49 12.13 -2.68
CA ILE A 99 -1.70 11.34 -2.39
C ILE A 99 -1.42 10.26 -1.34
N ALA A 100 -0.32 9.53 -1.46
CA ALA A 100 0.01 8.47 -0.51
C ALA A 100 0.15 9.02 0.91
N THR A 101 0.85 10.13 1.08
CA THR A 101 1.03 10.77 2.40
C THR A 101 -0.32 11.20 2.98
N LYS A 102 -1.16 11.80 2.16
CA LYS A 102 -2.46 12.27 2.62
C LYS A 102 -3.40 11.11 2.95
N ALA A 103 -3.39 10.07 2.11
CA ALA A 103 -4.20 8.88 2.35
C ALA A 103 -3.77 8.18 3.64
N LEU A 104 -2.46 8.04 3.88
CA LEU A 104 -1.95 7.43 5.10
C LEU A 104 -2.33 8.27 6.33
N THR A 105 -2.23 9.59 6.24
CA THR A 105 -2.65 10.48 7.33
C THR A 105 -4.13 10.26 7.66
N LEU A 106 -5.01 10.24 6.66
CA LEU A 106 -6.43 9.99 6.86
C LEU A 106 -6.69 8.58 7.43
N PHE A 107 -5.96 7.60 6.94
CA PHE A 107 -6.10 6.22 7.40
C PHE A 107 -5.77 6.10 8.88
N LEU A 108 -4.69 6.75 9.33
CA LEU A 108 -4.25 6.72 10.72
C LEU A 108 -5.21 7.42 11.67
N ASP A 109 -6.06 8.31 11.18
CA ASP A 109 -7.08 8.94 12.01
C ASP A 109 -8.13 7.93 12.48
N ASN A 110 -8.35 6.86 11.72
CA ASN A 110 -9.33 5.85 12.06
C ASN A 110 -8.72 4.52 12.48
N GLU A 111 -7.51 4.20 11.99
CA GLU A 111 -6.83 2.98 12.38
C GLU A 111 -5.90 3.26 13.55
N THR A 112 -6.33 2.90 14.73
CA THR A 112 -5.63 3.25 15.97
C THR A 112 -4.72 2.14 16.51
N THR A 113 -4.65 1.00 15.81
CA THR A 113 -3.76 -0.10 16.23
C THR A 113 -2.32 0.37 16.26
N ARG A 114 -1.64 0.14 17.39
CA ARG A 114 -0.23 0.50 17.59
C ARG A 114 0.49 -0.65 18.30
N PRO A 115 1.75 -0.92 18.01
CA PRO A 115 2.52 -0.27 16.94
C PRO A 115 2.07 -0.74 15.56
N LEU A 116 2.31 0.10 14.55
CA LEU A 116 2.15 -0.26 13.15
C LEU A 116 3.51 -0.34 12.50
N PHE A 117 3.69 -1.28 11.59
CA PHE A 117 4.94 -1.44 10.85
C PHE A 117 4.70 -1.20 9.36
N GLY A 118 5.70 -0.64 8.70
CA GLY A 118 5.69 -0.48 7.24
C GLY A 118 7.00 -0.98 6.69
N ARG A 119 6.97 -1.56 5.50
CA ARG A 119 8.18 -2.10 4.85
C ARG A 119 8.33 -1.50 3.47
N THR A 120 9.56 -1.23 3.08
CA THR A 120 9.86 -0.73 1.73
C THR A 120 11.12 -1.41 1.22
N ALA A 121 11.19 -1.61 -0.11
CA ALA A 121 12.47 -1.96 -0.73
C ALA A 121 13.48 -0.84 -0.43
N PHE A 122 14.75 -1.21 -0.31
CA PHE A 122 15.83 -0.29 0.09
C PHE A 122 15.93 0.95 -0.81
N ASP A 123 15.52 0.86 -2.06
CA ASP A 123 15.61 1.94 -3.04
C ASP A 123 14.26 2.56 -3.38
N ASN A 124 13.19 2.20 -2.69
CA ASN A 124 11.89 2.83 -2.88
C ASN A 124 11.80 4.09 -2.01
N PHE A 125 12.51 5.13 -2.42
CA PHE A 125 12.64 6.36 -1.64
C PHE A 125 11.32 7.10 -1.45
N ARG A 126 10.41 7.02 -2.42
CA ARG A 126 9.09 7.64 -2.29
C ARG A 126 8.31 7.07 -1.12
N SER A 127 8.27 5.75 -1.03
CA SER A 127 7.55 5.07 0.05
C SER A 127 8.20 5.34 1.40
N GLN A 128 9.52 5.37 1.45
CA GLN A 128 10.25 5.72 2.68
C GLN A 128 9.85 7.11 3.18
N LYS A 129 9.79 8.09 2.27
CA LYS A 129 9.40 9.46 2.62
C LYS A 129 7.96 9.54 3.10
N VAL A 130 7.06 8.79 2.48
CA VAL A 130 5.66 8.75 2.92
C VAL A 130 5.56 8.27 4.36
N LEU A 131 6.23 7.17 4.67
CA LEU A 131 6.22 6.62 6.04
C LEU A 131 6.82 7.63 7.04
N GLU A 132 7.97 8.22 6.71
CA GLU A 132 8.64 9.19 7.58
C GLU A 132 7.76 10.42 7.83
N LYS A 133 7.12 10.95 6.80
CA LYS A 133 6.23 12.11 6.96
C LYS A 133 5.03 11.81 7.85
N CYS A 134 4.62 10.56 7.93
CA CYS A 134 3.49 10.14 8.77
C CYS A 134 3.94 9.67 10.16
N GLY A 135 5.20 9.90 10.53
CA GLY A 135 5.69 9.63 11.87
C GLY A 135 6.34 8.27 12.08
N PHE A 136 6.45 7.47 11.03
CA PHE A 136 7.14 6.19 11.13
C PHE A 136 8.65 6.40 11.19
N VAL A 137 9.33 5.58 11.98
CA VAL A 137 10.78 5.65 12.17
C VAL A 137 11.40 4.33 11.69
N LYS A 138 12.48 4.41 10.93
CA LYS A 138 13.19 3.21 10.50
C LYS A 138 13.82 2.53 11.70
N ILE A 139 13.51 1.25 11.89
CA ILE A 139 14.00 0.48 13.03
C ILE A 139 14.96 -0.64 12.63
N GLY A 140 15.06 -0.98 11.36
CA GLY A 140 15.93 -2.05 10.93
C GLY A 140 15.77 -2.37 9.46
N SER A 141 16.35 -3.50 9.08
CA SER A 141 16.28 -4.01 7.72
C SER A 141 16.24 -5.53 7.74
N ASP A 142 15.82 -6.09 6.63
CA ASP A 142 15.76 -7.52 6.40
C ASP A 142 16.16 -7.79 4.96
N LYS A 143 16.34 -9.03 4.59
CA LYS A 143 16.63 -9.43 3.21
C LYS A 143 15.62 -10.46 2.77
N GLY A 144 15.18 -10.36 1.53
CA GLY A 144 14.26 -11.34 0.98
C GLY A 144 14.30 -11.36 -0.54
N PHE A 145 13.78 -12.44 -1.10
CA PHE A 145 13.70 -12.56 -2.54
C PHE A 145 12.56 -11.72 -3.07
N ALA A 146 12.89 -10.74 -3.93
CA ALA A 146 11.91 -9.85 -4.54
C ALA A 146 11.51 -10.39 -5.91
N ASN A 147 10.29 -10.91 -6.02
CA ASN A 147 9.82 -11.52 -7.27
C ASN A 147 9.89 -10.54 -8.45
N ALA A 148 9.56 -9.27 -8.24
CA ALA A 148 9.61 -8.27 -9.31
C ALA A 148 11.02 -7.90 -9.73
N ARG A 149 12.03 -8.19 -8.91
CA ARG A 149 13.44 -7.93 -9.19
C ARG A 149 14.19 -9.18 -9.61
N GLN A 150 13.63 -10.37 -9.36
CA GLN A 150 14.28 -11.66 -9.56
C GLN A 150 15.65 -11.70 -8.86
N ALA A 151 15.70 -11.18 -7.65
CA ALA A 151 16.91 -11.09 -6.85
C ALA A 151 16.59 -10.95 -5.37
N GLU A 152 17.54 -11.33 -4.53
CA GLU A 152 17.44 -11.03 -3.10
C GLU A 152 17.88 -9.58 -2.89
N ILE A 153 17.05 -8.79 -2.23
CA ILE A 153 17.34 -7.38 -1.96
C ILE A 153 17.05 -7.06 -0.51
N GLU A 154 17.56 -5.92 -0.06
CA GLU A 154 17.30 -5.40 1.27
C GLU A 154 15.95 -4.72 1.34
N GLU A 155 15.26 -4.92 2.47
CA GLU A 155 13.98 -4.29 2.77
C GLU A 155 14.12 -3.52 4.08
N PHE A 156 13.67 -2.28 4.10
CA PHE A 156 13.72 -1.46 5.32
C PHE A 156 12.42 -1.60 6.09
N ILE A 157 12.52 -1.64 7.42
CA ILE A 157 11.41 -1.80 8.33
C ILE A 157 11.22 -0.50 9.13
N PHE A 158 10.00 0.02 9.10
CA PHE A 158 9.60 1.25 9.79
C PHE A 158 8.54 0.93 10.83
N LYS A 159 8.50 1.73 11.90
CA LYS A 159 7.57 1.53 13.01
C LYS A 159 6.92 2.85 13.42
N LEU A 160 5.62 2.82 13.63
CA LEU A 160 4.85 3.89 14.24
C LEU A 160 4.38 3.41 15.61
N THR A 161 4.85 4.05 16.67
CA THR A 161 4.46 3.69 18.06
C THR A 161 3.18 4.34 18.50
#